data_a77d95cc6790595724e880788137f08a
#
_entry.id   a77d95cc6790595724e880788137f08a
#
_cell.length_a   1.000
_cell.length_b   1.000
_cell.length_c   1.000
_cell.angle_alpha   90.00
_cell.angle_beta   90.00
_cell.angle_gamma   90.00
#
_symmetry.space_group_name_H-M   'P 1'
#
loop_
_entity.id
_entity.type
_entity.pdbx_description
1 polymer ?
#
loop_
_entity_poly.entity_id
_entity_poly.type
_entity_poly.pdbx_seq_one_letter_code
_entity_poly.pdbx_strand_id
1 'polypeptide(L)'
;MYVIGVNEWDFVNIKSRTMMTWESCKTWNEVEKVTYEYNLAKATILPDYELATKIVEEIRTRKDEIKFVNDNIIGQILDKENGIKFDVDKLKVYELVPTECKEQS
;
A
#
# COMPACT_ATOMS: atom_id res chain seq x y z
N MET A 1 0.09 -0.22 15.27
CA MET A 1 0.66 -0.29 13.93
C MET A 1 -0.41 -0.58 12.91
N TYR A 2 -0.24 -0.09 11.71
CA TYR A 2 -1.29 -0.15 10.69
C TYR A 2 -0.73 -0.63 9.37
N VAL A 3 -1.59 -1.30 8.60
CA VAL A 3 -1.30 -1.67 7.21
C VAL A 3 -2.47 -1.24 6.33
N ILE A 4 -2.20 -1.09 5.05
CA ILE A 4 -3.23 -0.76 4.08
C ILE A 4 -3.52 -2.01 3.25
N GLY A 5 -4.78 -2.28 2.99
CA GLY A 5 -5.19 -3.43 2.21
C GLY A 5 -6.54 -3.19 1.53
N VAL A 6 -6.92 -4.09 0.66
CA VAL A 6 -8.22 -4.05 -0.03
C VAL A 6 -9.23 -4.99 0.61
N ASN A 7 -8.74 -5.96 1.37
CA ASN A 7 -9.55 -6.90 2.15
C ASN A 7 -8.66 -7.55 3.21
N GLU A 8 -9.19 -8.51 3.94
CA GLU A 8 -8.46 -9.18 5.03
C GLU A 8 -7.26 -10.02 4.58
N TRP A 9 -7.14 -10.28 3.29
CA TRP A 9 -6.14 -11.18 2.72
C TRP A 9 -5.13 -10.47 1.84
N ASP A 10 -5.51 -9.34 1.25
CA ASP A 10 -4.71 -8.64 0.27
C ASP A 10 -4.25 -7.29 0.82
N PHE A 11 -2.97 -7.18 1.07
CA PHE A 11 -2.33 -5.98 1.60
C PHE A 11 -1.49 -5.29 0.53
N VAL A 12 -0.98 -4.12 0.83
CA VAL A 12 -0.15 -3.40 -0.10
C VAL A 12 1.22 -3.10 0.47
N ASN A 13 2.23 -3.20 -0.39
CA ASN A 13 3.56 -2.68 -0.14
C ASN A 13 3.66 -1.34 -0.86
N ILE A 14 4.10 -0.33 -0.15
CA ILE A 14 4.17 1.04 -0.66
C ILE A 14 5.63 1.45 -0.76
N LYS A 15 6.03 1.81 -1.97
CA LYS A 15 7.35 2.38 -2.21
C LYS A 15 7.19 3.88 -2.43
N SER A 16 7.89 4.66 -1.64
CA SER A 16 7.90 6.11 -1.75
C SER A 16 9.20 6.59 -2.35
N ARG A 17 9.17 7.79 -2.88
CA ARG A 17 10.37 8.50 -3.36
C ARG A 17 10.43 9.88 -2.74
N THR A 18 11.65 10.40 -2.60
CA THR A 18 11.86 11.76 -2.12
C THR A 18 11.94 12.70 -3.31
N MET A 19 11.13 13.73 -3.27
CA MET A 19 11.11 14.80 -4.27
C MET A 19 11.71 16.07 -3.67
N MET A 20 12.26 16.91 -4.53
CA MET A 20 12.86 18.18 -4.11
C MET A 20 12.57 19.26 -5.14
N THR A 21 12.24 20.46 -4.67
CA THR A 21 12.17 21.64 -5.53
C THR A 21 13.51 22.35 -5.50
N TRP A 22 14.03 22.68 -6.69
CA TRP A 22 15.32 23.38 -6.82
C TRP A 22 15.31 24.79 -6.26
N GLU A 23 14.20 25.47 -6.38
CA GLU A 23 14.06 26.87 -5.98
C GLU A 23 14.07 27.08 -4.47
N SER A 24 13.39 26.20 -3.74
CA SER A 24 13.22 26.36 -2.29
C SER A 24 13.95 25.28 -1.47
N CYS A 25 14.58 24.32 -2.11
CA CYS A 25 15.21 23.16 -1.48
C CYS A 25 14.26 22.41 -0.54
N LYS A 26 12.96 22.53 -0.76
CA LYS A 26 11.98 21.77 0.00
C LYS A 26 11.94 20.34 -0.49
N THR A 27 11.91 19.43 0.45
CA THR A 27 11.81 18.00 0.17
C THR A 27 10.47 17.46 0.68
N TRP A 28 9.92 16.50 -0.03
CA TRP A 28 8.74 15.76 0.42
C TRP A 28 8.80 14.34 -0.10
N ASN A 29 8.08 13.45 0.57
CA ASN A 29 7.96 12.08 0.12
C ASN A 29 6.63 11.90 -0.60
N GLU A 30 6.66 11.15 -1.70
CA GLU A 30 5.43 10.79 -2.39
C GLU A 30 5.44 9.32 -2.77
N VAL A 31 4.27 8.73 -2.86
CA VAL A 31 4.12 7.34 -3.25
C VAL A 31 4.49 7.17 -4.72
N GLU A 32 5.43 6.28 -4.99
CA GLU A 32 5.89 5.96 -6.35
C GLU A 32 5.20 4.72 -6.90
N LYS A 33 5.09 3.67 -6.08
CA LYS A 33 4.58 2.38 -6.50
C LYS A 33 3.81 1.71 -5.37
N VAL A 34 2.70 1.08 -5.73
CA VAL A 34 1.90 0.26 -4.82
C VAL A 34 1.85 -1.15 -5.36
N THR A 35 2.28 -2.11 -4.56
CA THR A 35 2.30 -3.51 -4.92
C THR A 35 1.30 -4.29 -4.08
N TYR A 36 0.46 -5.09 -4.71
CA TYR A 36 -0.43 -6.01 -4.01
C TYR A 36 0.36 -7.19 -3.45
N GLU A 37 0.14 -7.49 -2.18
CA GLU A 37 0.81 -8.58 -1.48
C GLU A 37 -0.20 -9.43 -0.73
N TYR A 38 -0.17 -10.74 -0.94
CA TYR A 38 -0.95 -11.68 -0.12
C TYR A 38 -0.29 -11.91 1.24
N ASN A 39 1.01 -11.69 1.31
CA ASN A 39 1.78 -11.95 2.52
C ASN A 39 1.85 -10.68 3.36
N LEU A 40 1.20 -10.72 4.53
CA LEU A 40 1.22 -9.60 5.47
C LEU A 40 2.66 -9.18 5.85
N ALA A 41 3.60 -10.11 5.87
CA ALA A 41 5.00 -9.82 6.18
C ALA A 41 5.66 -8.89 5.17
N LYS A 42 5.12 -8.83 3.93
CA LYS A 42 5.63 -7.93 2.88
C LYS A 42 4.88 -6.61 2.81
N ALA A 43 3.81 -6.46 3.56
CA ALA A 43 3.05 -5.21 3.59
C ALA A 43 3.85 -4.12 4.28
N THR A 44 3.62 -2.88 3.87
CA THR A 44 4.23 -1.73 4.54
C THR A 44 3.57 -1.51 5.89
N ILE A 45 4.36 -1.51 6.95
CA ILE A 45 3.88 -1.28 8.31
C ILE A 45 4.00 0.22 8.61
N LEU A 46 2.90 0.83 9.03
CA LEU A 46 2.83 2.26 9.30
C LEU A 46 2.63 2.49 10.80
N PRO A 47 3.36 3.44 11.38
CA PRO A 47 3.35 3.63 12.84
C PRO A 47 2.08 4.28 13.38
N ASP A 48 1.40 5.11 12.60
CA ASP A 48 0.21 5.79 13.07
C ASP A 48 -0.91 5.84 12.05
N TYR A 49 -2.13 6.00 12.56
CA TYR A 49 -3.35 6.00 11.76
C TYR A 49 -3.46 7.20 10.82
N GLU A 50 -3.01 8.37 11.26
CA GLU A 50 -3.06 9.57 10.42
C GLU A 50 -2.19 9.42 9.19
N LEU A 51 -0.99 8.89 9.37
CA LEU A 51 -0.08 8.64 8.26
C LEU A 51 -0.69 7.65 7.27
N ALA A 52 -1.27 6.56 7.78
CA ALA A 52 -1.92 5.55 6.94
C ALA A 52 -3.07 6.15 6.14
N THR A 53 -3.91 6.96 6.77
CA THR A 53 -5.03 7.64 6.13
C THR A 53 -4.57 8.61 5.04
N LYS A 54 -3.52 9.39 5.33
CA LYS A 54 -2.93 10.31 4.35
C LYS A 54 -2.40 9.57 3.13
N ILE A 55 -1.76 8.43 3.34
CA ILE A 55 -1.24 7.62 2.24
C ILE A 55 -2.38 7.08 1.38
N VAL A 56 -3.46 6.60 1.98
CA VAL A 56 -4.63 6.14 1.23
C VAL A 56 -5.21 7.28 0.38
N GLU A 57 -5.35 8.47 0.96
CA GLU A 57 -5.84 9.64 0.23
C GLU A 57 -4.90 10.04 -0.91
N GLU A 58 -3.60 10.01 -0.68
CA GLU A 58 -2.61 10.29 -1.72
C GLU A 58 -2.74 9.30 -2.87
N ILE A 59 -2.87 8.01 -2.56
CA ILE A 59 -3.02 6.97 -3.59
C ILE A 59 -4.28 7.22 -4.42
N ARG A 60 -5.39 7.56 -3.78
CA ARG A 60 -6.65 7.85 -4.48
C ARG A 60 -6.55 9.09 -5.35
N THR A 61 -5.91 10.13 -4.84
CA THR A 61 -5.77 11.41 -5.54
C THR A 61 -4.81 11.30 -6.73
N ARG A 62 -3.73 10.55 -6.57
CA ARG A 62 -2.67 10.43 -7.57
C ARG A 62 -2.69 9.09 -8.30
N LYS A 63 -3.81 8.41 -8.35
CA LYS A 63 -3.93 7.08 -8.95
C LYS A 63 -3.40 6.97 -10.38
N ASP A 64 -3.47 8.05 -11.15
CA ASP A 64 -2.99 8.07 -12.54
C ASP A 64 -1.48 8.26 -12.65
N GLU A 65 -0.83 8.67 -11.56
CA GLU A 65 0.62 8.90 -11.51
C GLU A 65 1.38 7.77 -10.82
N ILE A 66 0.68 6.94 -10.06
CA ILE A 66 1.27 5.87 -9.28
C ILE A 66 1.28 4.57 -10.08
N LYS A 67 2.38 3.84 -9.99
CA LYS A 67 2.48 2.51 -10.61
C LYS A 67 1.88 1.47 -9.69
N PHE A 68 0.89 0.74 -10.19
CA PHE A 68 0.27 -0.37 -9.46
C PHE A 68 0.76 -1.69 -10.02
N VAL A 69 1.19 -2.58 -9.14
CA VAL A 69 1.75 -3.89 -9.51
C VAL A 69 1.06 -4.96 -8.67
N ASN A 70 0.69 -6.05 -9.32
CA ASN A 70 0.22 -7.24 -8.62
C ASN A 70 1.38 -8.25 -8.61
N ASP A 71 1.87 -8.58 -7.41
CA ASP A 71 2.99 -9.50 -7.24
C ASP A 71 2.56 -10.97 -7.37
N ASN A 72 1.27 -11.22 -7.46
CA ASN A 72 0.73 -12.56 -7.65
C ASN A 72 0.65 -12.91 -9.13
N ILE A 73 1.24 -14.04 -9.51
CA ILE A 73 1.27 -14.47 -10.92
C ILE A 73 -0.14 -14.66 -11.47
N ILE A 74 -1.02 -15.27 -10.71
CA ILE A 74 -2.41 -15.49 -11.13
C ILE A 74 -3.12 -14.15 -11.29
N GLY A 75 -2.94 -13.23 -10.34
CA GLY A 75 -3.49 -11.88 -10.42
C GLY A 75 -2.97 -11.12 -11.63
N GLN A 76 -1.69 -11.23 -11.95
CA GLN A 76 -1.10 -10.60 -13.14
C GLN A 76 -1.74 -11.13 -14.42
N ILE A 77 -1.96 -12.43 -14.50
CA ILE A 77 -2.59 -13.05 -15.67
C ILE A 77 -4.03 -12.57 -15.81
N LEU A 78 -4.79 -12.56 -14.71
CA LEU A 78 -6.18 -12.12 -14.72
C LEU A 78 -6.31 -10.64 -15.08
N ASP A 79 -5.42 -9.80 -14.55
CA ASP A 79 -5.40 -8.37 -14.87
C ASP A 79 -5.14 -8.16 -16.36
N LYS A 80 -4.21 -8.92 -16.93
CA LYS A 80 -3.87 -8.82 -18.34
C LYS A 80 -5.01 -9.29 -19.25
N GLU A 81 -5.65 -10.41 -18.91
CA GLU A 81 -6.73 -10.98 -19.71
C GLU A 81 -8.03 -10.20 -19.62
N ASN A 82 -8.39 -9.73 -18.42
CA ASN A 82 -9.66 -9.10 -18.15
C ASN A 82 -9.61 -7.58 -18.07
N GLY A 83 -8.43 -6.99 -18.16
CA GLY A 83 -8.24 -5.56 -18.02
C GLY A 83 -8.63 -5.05 -16.63
N ILE A 84 -8.52 -5.89 -15.62
CA ILE A 84 -8.87 -5.52 -14.25
C ILE A 84 -7.88 -4.47 -13.76
N LYS A 85 -8.41 -3.32 -13.36
CA LYS A 85 -7.61 -2.25 -12.79
C LYS A 85 -7.68 -2.32 -11.27
N PHE A 86 -6.60 -1.84 -10.66
CA PHE A 86 -6.55 -1.67 -9.23
C PHE A 86 -7.65 -0.71 -8.77
N ASP A 87 -8.52 -1.18 -7.87
CA ASP A 87 -9.60 -0.35 -7.33
C ASP A 87 -9.13 0.34 -6.04
N VAL A 88 -8.70 1.59 -6.20
CA VAL A 88 -8.19 2.40 -5.08
C VAL A 88 -9.28 2.74 -4.05
N ASP A 89 -10.55 2.66 -4.44
CA ASP A 89 -11.65 2.96 -3.53
C ASP A 89 -11.88 1.85 -2.51
N LYS A 90 -11.32 0.66 -2.75
CA LYS A 90 -11.38 -0.46 -1.82
C LYS A 90 -10.27 -0.43 -0.78
N LEU A 91 -9.31 0.47 -0.90
CA LEU A 91 -8.23 0.57 0.08
C LEU A 91 -8.77 0.97 1.44
N LYS A 92 -8.34 0.23 2.46
CA LYS A 92 -8.71 0.47 3.86
C LYS A 92 -7.48 0.35 4.74
N VAL A 93 -7.55 1.02 5.89
CA VAL A 93 -6.51 0.92 6.90
C VAL A 93 -6.91 -0.16 7.89
N TYR A 94 -6.01 -1.10 8.13
CA TYR A 94 -6.20 -2.17 9.11
C TYR A 94 -5.23 -1.98 10.26
N GLU A 95 -5.72 -2.13 11.48
CA GLU A 95 -4.89 -2.06 12.66
C GLU A 95 -4.27 -3.43 12.94
N LEU A 96 -2.96 -3.44 13.19
CA LEU A 96 -2.27 -4.63 13.64
C LEU A 96 -2.22 -4.61 15.15
N VAL A 97 -3.03 -5.44 15.78
CA VAL A 97 -3.06 -5.57 17.24
C VAL A 97 -2.02 -6.62 17.63
N PRO A 98 -1.02 -6.23 18.46
CA PRO A 98 -0.05 -7.20 18.93
C PRO A 98 -0.78 -8.26 19.76
N THR A 99 -0.66 -9.49 19.33
CA THR A 99 -1.20 -10.63 20.06
C THR A 99 -0.04 -11.32 20.76
N GLU A 100 -0.14 -11.50 22.06
CA GLU A 100 0.86 -12.26 22.78
C GLU A 100 0.92 -13.67 22.20
N CYS A 101 2.11 -14.02 21.72
CA CYS A 101 2.31 -15.36 21.22
C CYS A 101 2.32 -16.33 22.37
N LYS A 102 1.21 -17.02 22.58
CA LYS A 102 1.16 -18.06 23.57
C LYS A 102 2.04 -19.18 23.12
N GLU A 103 3.02 -19.52 23.95
CA GLU A 103 3.85 -20.64 23.66
C GLU A 103 3.00 -21.88 23.44
N GLN A 104 3.42 -22.63 22.45
CA GLN A 104 2.80 -23.89 22.10
C GLN A 104 3.21 -24.92 23.14
N SER A 105 2.90 -24.70 24.33
CA SER A 105 3.20 -25.64 25.37
C SER A 105 2.28 -26.82 25.31
#